data_5a0fa93c275d9acc966ccd9cb46c9feb
#
_entry.id   5a0fa93c275d9acc966ccd9cb46c9feb
#
_cell.length_a   1.000
_cell.length_b   1.000
_cell.length_c   1.000
_cell.angle_alpha   90.00
_cell.angle_beta   90.00
_cell.angle_gamma   90.00
#
_symmetry.space_group_name_H-M   'P 1'
#
loop_
_entity.id
_entity.type
_entity.pdbx_description
1 polymer ?
#
loop_
_entity_poly.entity_id
_entity_poly.type
_entity_poly.pdbx_seq_one_letter_code
_entity_poly.pdbx_strand_id
1 'polypeptide(L)'
;MGQALPKPALRPFLAEDTPVLAAIFAASVEELTGDDYSEAQQQAWASAADDEEEFGKRLASELTLVATQGNSPVGFAALKGADHIDMLYVHPGAVGQGVAAMLCDALERLAGGRGAKSLSVDASDNAHEFFLKRGYVGKQRNTVTVNGEWLANTTMQKTLAGNATPGVPT
;
A
#
# COMPACT_ATOMS: atom_id res chain seq x y z
N MET A 1 28.08 -5.67 -19.69
CA MET A 1 27.11 -6.66 -19.38
C MET A 1 26.31 -6.29 -18.14
N GLY A 2 25.02 -6.12 -18.31
CA GLY A 2 24.17 -5.73 -17.19
C GLY A 2 23.93 -6.87 -16.22
N GLN A 3 23.96 -6.57 -14.95
CA GLN A 3 23.54 -7.52 -13.93
C GLN A 3 22.03 -7.42 -13.77
N ALA A 4 21.38 -8.56 -13.56
CA ALA A 4 19.97 -8.55 -13.23
C ALA A 4 19.77 -7.83 -11.90
N LEU A 5 18.68 -7.05 -11.79
CA LEU A 5 18.33 -6.44 -10.51
C LEU A 5 18.07 -7.54 -9.48
N PRO A 6 18.46 -7.33 -8.22
CA PRO A 6 18.12 -8.28 -7.16
C PRO A 6 16.60 -8.48 -7.11
N LYS A 7 16.18 -9.69 -6.81
CA LYS A 7 14.77 -9.96 -6.60
C LYS A 7 14.26 -9.24 -5.37
N PRO A 8 13.06 -8.66 -5.43
CA PRO A 8 12.47 -8.07 -4.24
C PRO A 8 12.28 -9.11 -3.14
N ALA A 9 12.45 -8.69 -1.91
CA ALA A 9 12.20 -9.50 -0.73
C ALA A 9 11.35 -8.69 0.26
N LEU A 10 10.70 -9.38 1.18
CA LEU A 10 9.88 -8.73 2.21
C LEU A 10 10.48 -8.98 3.59
N ARG A 11 10.35 -7.99 4.45
CA ARG A 11 10.69 -8.12 5.86
C ARG A 11 9.78 -7.24 6.71
N PRO A 12 9.67 -7.51 8.03
CA PRO A 12 8.90 -6.62 8.89
C PRO A 12 9.52 -5.22 8.98
N PHE A 13 8.66 -4.24 9.26
CA PHE A 13 9.08 -2.88 9.51
C PHE A 13 9.93 -2.77 10.78
N LEU A 14 10.98 -1.96 10.72
CA LEU A 14 11.78 -1.56 11.86
C LEU A 14 11.69 -0.05 12.02
N ALA A 15 11.70 0.44 13.26
CA ALA A 15 11.57 1.88 13.52
C ALA A 15 12.59 2.71 12.73
N GLU A 16 13.78 2.20 12.51
CA GLU A 16 14.84 2.86 11.75
C GLU A 16 14.52 3.01 10.27
N ASP A 17 13.51 2.30 9.75
CA ASP A 17 13.06 2.44 8.37
C ASP A 17 12.26 3.72 8.13
N THR A 18 11.77 4.35 9.18
CA THR A 18 10.83 5.47 9.06
C THR A 18 11.27 6.55 8.09
N PRO A 19 12.51 7.08 8.16
CA PRO A 19 12.90 8.13 7.22
C PRO A 19 12.85 7.70 5.76
N VAL A 20 13.31 6.49 5.44
CA VAL A 20 13.33 6.03 4.06
C VAL A 20 11.91 5.73 3.57
N LEU A 21 11.04 5.21 4.42
CA LEU A 21 9.65 4.96 4.04
C LEU A 21 8.88 6.27 3.85
N ALA A 22 9.15 7.28 4.68
CA ALA A 22 8.58 8.61 4.48
C ALA A 22 8.99 9.18 3.12
N ALA A 23 10.27 9.01 2.74
CA ALA A 23 10.76 9.46 1.45
C ALA A 23 10.12 8.69 0.29
N ILE A 24 9.95 7.38 0.43
CA ILE A 24 9.26 6.56 -0.59
C ILE A 24 7.81 7.01 -0.75
N PHE A 25 7.12 7.25 0.35
CA PHE A 25 5.75 7.74 0.33
C PHE A 25 5.65 9.07 -0.44
N ALA A 26 6.46 10.04 -0.08
CA ALA A 26 6.45 11.36 -0.71
C ALA A 26 6.78 11.25 -2.21
N ALA A 27 7.82 10.52 -2.57
CA ALA A 27 8.24 10.35 -3.96
C ALA A 27 7.14 9.66 -4.79
N SER A 28 6.52 8.63 -4.21
CA SER A 28 5.44 7.90 -4.86
C SER A 28 4.26 8.83 -5.17
N VAL A 29 3.83 9.61 -4.18
CA VAL A 29 2.73 10.54 -4.38
C VAL A 29 3.08 11.60 -5.42
N GLU A 30 4.24 12.22 -5.30
CA GLU A 30 4.63 13.33 -6.18
C GLU A 30 4.87 12.90 -7.62
N GLU A 31 5.40 11.70 -7.84
CA GLU A 31 5.81 11.28 -9.18
C GLU A 31 4.83 10.36 -9.88
N LEU A 32 3.94 9.68 -9.14
CA LEU A 32 3.08 8.64 -9.74
C LEU A 32 1.60 9.03 -9.81
N THR A 33 1.19 10.16 -9.24
CA THR A 33 -0.23 10.49 -9.13
C THR A 33 -0.66 11.71 -9.94
N GLY A 34 0.24 12.31 -10.71
CA GLY A 34 -0.03 13.58 -11.39
C GLY A 34 -1.09 13.50 -12.49
N ASP A 35 -1.39 12.31 -13.01
CA ASP A 35 -2.44 12.16 -14.02
C ASP A 35 -3.84 12.25 -13.40
N ASP A 36 -3.98 12.00 -12.11
CA ASP A 36 -5.26 11.92 -11.42
C ASP A 36 -5.47 13.01 -10.37
N TYR A 37 -4.39 13.64 -9.91
CA TYR A 37 -4.43 14.62 -8.83
C TYR A 37 -3.64 15.86 -9.20
N SER A 38 -4.12 17.03 -8.77
CA SER A 38 -3.42 18.29 -8.99
C SER A 38 -2.16 18.37 -8.12
N GLU A 39 -1.29 19.30 -8.46
CA GLU A 39 -0.08 19.54 -7.65
C GLU A 39 -0.43 19.87 -6.21
N ALA A 40 -1.45 20.72 -5.98
CA ALA A 40 -1.88 21.06 -4.64
C ALA A 40 -2.39 19.83 -3.87
N GLN A 41 -3.14 18.95 -4.54
CA GLN A 41 -3.60 17.70 -3.95
C GLN A 41 -2.44 16.78 -3.62
N GLN A 42 -1.47 16.66 -4.51
CA GLN A 42 -0.28 15.84 -4.29
C GLN A 42 0.53 16.35 -3.09
N GLN A 43 0.72 17.66 -2.98
CA GLN A 43 1.44 18.25 -1.86
C GLN A 43 0.71 18.00 -0.53
N ALA A 44 -0.59 18.17 -0.51
CA ALA A 44 -1.39 17.90 0.68
C ALA A 44 -1.29 16.44 1.10
N TRP A 45 -1.37 15.52 0.15
CA TRP A 45 -1.26 14.09 0.39
C TRP A 45 0.14 13.73 0.93
N ALA A 46 1.20 14.20 0.25
CA ALA A 46 2.57 13.90 0.66
C ALA A 46 2.90 14.45 2.05
N SER A 47 2.22 15.51 2.48
CA SER A 47 2.47 16.11 3.80
C SER A 47 2.14 15.17 4.95
N ALA A 48 1.43 14.09 4.72
CA ALA A 48 1.15 13.09 5.74
C ALA A 48 2.41 12.44 6.32
N ALA A 49 3.54 12.50 5.59
CA ALA A 49 4.81 11.99 6.06
C ALA A 49 5.77 13.07 6.54
N ASP A 50 5.35 14.32 6.60
CA ASP A 50 6.23 15.43 7.01
C ASP A 50 6.67 15.31 8.47
N ASP A 51 5.79 14.84 9.34
CA ASP A 51 6.13 14.53 10.72
C ASP A 51 6.56 13.07 10.79
N GLU A 52 7.86 12.83 10.68
CA GLU A 52 8.39 11.47 10.66
C GLU A 52 8.07 10.69 11.93
N GLU A 53 8.05 11.37 13.09
CA GLU A 53 7.71 10.70 14.35
C GLU A 53 6.30 10.14 14.33
N GLU A 54 5.33 10.95 13.91
CA GLU A 54 3.95 10.51 13.80
C GLU A 54 3.77 9.45 12.72
N PHE A 55 4.46 9.61 11.60
CA PHE A 55 4.43 8.62 10.52
C PHE A 55 4.97 7.27 11.01
N GLY A 56 6.09 7.29 11.72
CA GLY A 56 6.67 6.08 12.30
C GLY A 56 5.76 5.41 13.33
N LYS A 57 5.09 6.19 14.16
CA LYS A 57 4.12 5.65 15.13
C LYS A 57 2.96 4.95 14.42
N ARG A 58 2.46 5.53 13.34
CA ARG A 58 1.40 4.94 12.54
C ARG A 58 1.86 3.59 11.96
N LEU A 59 3.04 3.56 11.36
CA LEU A 59 3.59 2.32 10.79
C LEU A 59 3.80 1.26 11.87
N ALA A 60 4.28 1.66 13.05
CA ALA A 60 4.51 0.73 14.15
C ALA A 60 3.22 0.19 14.77
N SER A 61 2.12 0.94 14.68
CA SER A 61 0.82 0.52 15.23
C SER A 61 0.09 -0.46 14.32
N GLU A 62 0.57 -0.65 13.10
CA GLU A 62 -0.04 -1.53 12.09
C GLU A 62 0.91 -2.67 11.76
N LEU A 63 0.41 -3.67 11.06
CA LEU A 63 1.28 -4.70 10.52
C LEU A 63 1.88 -4.16 9.24
N THR A 64 3.14 -3.74 9.32
CA THR A 64 3.83 -3.09 8.21
C THR A 64 4.94 -3.98 7.67
N LEU A 65 4.94 -4.16 6.35
CA LEU A 65 5.97 -4.90 5.63
C LEU A 65 6.78 -3.95 4.77
N VAL A 66 8.08 -4.20 4.71
CA VAL A 66 9.01 -3.45 3.86
C VAL A 66 9.48 -4.36 2.74
N ALA A 67 9.37 -3.88 1.51
CA ALA A 67 9.94 -4.56 0.35
C ALA A 67 11.33 -4.00 0.10
N THR A 68 12.31 -4.88 -0.09
CA THR A 68 13.68 -4.51 -0.34
C THR A 68 14.17 -5.07 -1.66
N GLN A 69 15.13 -4.39 -2.26
CA GLN A 69 15.90 -4.87 -3.41
C GLN A 69 17.36 -4.64 -3.10
N GLY A 70 18.15 -5.72 -3.03
CA GLY A 70 19.54 -5.60 -2.64
C GLY A 70 19.70 -4.96 -1.26
N ASN A 71 18.85 -5.30 -0.32
CA ASN A 71 18.76 -4.77 1.05
C ASN A 71 18.30 -3.30 1.17
N SER A 72 17.97 -2.65 0.05
CA SER A 72 17.46 -1.28 0.08
C SER A 72 15.94 -1.29 0.04
N PRO A 73 15.26 -0.56 0.93
CA PRO A 73 13.81 -0.44 0.85
C PRO A 73 13.37 0.20 -0.46
N VAL A 74 12.40 -0.41 -1.11
CA VAL A 74 11.84 0.10 -2.38
C VAL A 74 10.32 0.24 -2.34
N GLY A 75 9.68 -0.22 -1.27
CA GLY A 75 8.24 -0.11 -1.10
C GLY A 75 7.83 -0.58 0.27
N PHE A 76 6.58 -0.33 0.61
CA PHE A 76 6.04 -0.81 1.89
C PHE A 76 4.53 -0.90 1.81
N ALA A 77 3.96 -1.69 2.71
CA ALA A 77 2.52 -1.81 2.85
C ALA A 77 2.16 -2.00 4.32
N ALA A 78 1.01 -1.51 4.71
CA ALA A 78 0.54 -1.62 6.08
C ALA A 78 -0.89 -2.13 6.12
N LEU A 79 -1.12 -3.10 7.00
CA LEU A 79 -2.43 -3.68 7.26
C LEU A 79 -2.95 -3.10 8.58
N LYS A 80 -4.05 -2.38 8.52
CA LYS A 80 -4.70 -1.79 9.68
C LYS A 80 -5.75 -2.76 10.21
N GLY A 81 -5.66 -3.11 11.47
CA GLY A 81 -6.51 -4.16 12.02
C GLY A 81 -6.25 -5.47 11.29
N ALA A 82 -7.29 -6.23 11.05
CA ALA A 82 -7.17 -7.54 10.41
C ALA A 82 -7.48 -7.53 8.92
N ASP A 83 -8.13 -6.47 8.41
CA ASP A 83 -8.82 -6.56 7.12
C ASP A 83 -8.83 -5.27 6.29
N HIS A 84 -7.93 -4.32 6.57
CA HIS A 84 -7.88 -3.09 5.79
C HIS A 84 -6.45 -2.74 5.39
N ILE A 85 -6.23 -2.55 4.09
CA ILE A 85 -4.95 -2.04 3.59
C ILE A 85 -4.93 -0.53 3.81
N ASP A 86 -4.06 -0.09 4.72
CA ASP A 86 -3.94 1.34 5.04
C ASP A 86 -2.94 2.06 4.14
N MET A 87 -1.88 1.37 3.75
CA MET A 87 -0.85 1.93 2.89
C MET A 87 -0.27 0.86 1.95
N LEU A 88 0.03 1.28 0.73
CA LEU A 88 0.74 0.46 -0.26
C LEU A 88 1.43 1.42 -1.22
N TYR A 89 2.73 1.58 -1.05
CA TYR A 89 3.53 2.54 -1.82
C TYR A 89 4.82 1.91 -2.32
N VAL A 90 5.19 2.24 -3.55
CA VAL A 90 6.41 1.75 -4.19
C VAL A 90 7.18 2.96 -4.70
N HIS A 91 8.50 2.96 -4.47
CA HIS A 91 9.37 4.01 -4.99
C HIS A 91 9.24 4.06 -6.52
N PRO A 92 9.17 5.27 -7.12
CA PRO A 92 9.01 5.38 -8.58
C PRO A 92 10.05 4.60 -9.38
N GLY A 93 11.28 4.52 -8.88
CA GLY A 93 12.36 3.77 -9.54
C GLY A 93 12.20 2.27 -9.53
N ALA A 94 11.27 1.74 -8.72
CA ALA A 94 11.03 0.30 -8.62
C ALA A 94 9.67 -0.13 -9.19
N VAL A 95 8.95 0.79 -9.81
CA VAL A 95 7.65 0.49 -10.42
C VAL A 95 7.84 -0.44 -11.63
N GLY A 96 6.90 -1.35 -11.84
CA GLY A 96 6.95 -2.29 -12.94
C GLY A 96 7.75 -3.57 -12.66
N GLN A 97 8.21 -3.75 -11.42
CA GLN A 97 9.02 -4.91 -11.05
C GLN A 97 8.27 -5.89 -10.12
N GLY A 98 6.95 -5.73 -10.01
CA GLY A 98 6.15 -6.64 -9.21
C GLY A 98 6.16 -6.39 -7.71
N VAL A 99 6.72 -5.28 -7.25
CA VAL A 99 6.83 -4.96 -5.81
C VAL A 99 5.45 -4.77 -5.19
N ALA A 100 4.58 -3.99 -5.83
CA ALA A 100 3.23 -3.76 -5.31
C ALA A 100 2.43 -5.06 -5.25
N ALA A 101 2.53 -5.91 -6.28
CA ALA A 101 1.85 -7.20 -6.30
C ALA A 101 2.34 -8.10 -5.17
N MET A 102 3.64 -8.14 -4.93
CA MET A 102 4.23 -8.94 -3.86
C MET A 102 3.76 -8.47 -2.48
N LEU A 103 3.75 -7.17 -2.26
CA LEU A 103 3.26 -6.59 -1.01
C LEU A 103 1.78 -6.89 -0.80
N CYS A 104 0.96 -6.70 -1.83
CA CYS A 104 -0.46 -6.96 -1.75
C CYS A 104 -0.76 -8.45 -1.49
N ASP A 105 -0.06 -9.35 -2.17
CA ASP A 105 -0.19 -10.79 -1.92
C ASP A 105 0.12 -11.15 -0.47
N ALA A 106 1.17 -10.55 0.09
CA ALA A 106 1.55 -10.81 1.48
C ALA A 106 0.47 -10.32 2.45
N LEU A 107 -0.08 -9.12 2.23
CA LEU A 107 -1.16 -8.62 3.07
C LEU A 107 -2.41 -9.48 2.97
N GLU A 108 -2.73 -9.98 1.79
CA GLU A 108 -3.88 -10.89 1.60
C GLU A 108 -3.69 -12.17 2.40
N ARG A 109 -2.50 -12.76 2.36
CA ARG A 109 -2.20 -13.97 3.15
C ARG A 109 -2.25 -13.71 4.64
N LEU A 110 -1.70 -12.57 5.09
CA LEU A 110 -1.70 -12.23 6.50
C LEU A 110 -3.10 -11.93 7.01
N ALA A 111 -3.90 -11.23 6.25
CA ALA A 111 -5.30 -10.97 6.61
C ALA A 111 -6.08 -12.28 6.70
N GLY A 112 -5.95 -13.15 5.71
CA GLY A 112 -6.58 -14.47 5.72
C GLY A 112 -6.14 -15.32 6.89
N GLY A 113 -4.85 -15.30 7.21
CA GLY A 113 -4.29 -16.02 8.36
C GLY A 113 -4.81 -15.51 9.70
N ARG A 114 -5.24 -14.25 9.74
CA ARG A 114 -5.87 -13.68 10.94
C ARG A 114 -7.39 -13.87 10.98
N GLY A 115 -7.93 -14.61 10.03
CA GLY A 115 -9.35 -14.93 9.99
C GLY A 115 -10.20 -13.95 9.20
N ALA A 116 -9.61 -13.00 8.50
CA ALA A 116 -10.38 -12.06 7.68
C ALA A 116 -10.97 -12.79 6.48
N LYS A 117 -12.25 -12.56 6.22
CA LYS A 117 -12.95 -13.14 5.07
C LYS A 117 -12.85 -12.26 3.85
N SER A 118 -12.55 -11.00 4.04
CA SER A 118 -12.37 -10.04 2.98
C SER A 118 -11.31 -9.04 3.39
N LEU A 119 -10.77 -8.32 2.39
CA LEU A 119 -9.78 -7.29 2.59
C LEU A 119 -10.26 -6.04 1.86
N SER A 120 -10.23 -4.90 2.52
CA SER A 120 -10.63 -3.64 1.93
C SER A 120 -9.45 -2.69 1.76
N VAL A 121 -9.62 -1.72 0.88
CA VAL A 121 -8.66 -0.66 0.64
C VAL A 121 -9.42 0.58 0.18
N ASP A 122 -8.95 1.77 0.58
CA ASP A 122 -9.43 3.01 0.00
C ASP A 122 -8.43 3.38 -1.09
N ALA A 123 -8.71 2.90 -2.31
CA ALA A 123 -7.79 3.00 -3.42
C ALA A 123 -7.84 4.40 -4.04
N SER A 124 -6.67 5.03 -4.16
CA SER A 124 -6.54 6.25 -4.94
C SER A 124 -6.84 5.99 -6.41
N ASP A 125 -7.16 7.05 -7.15
CA ASP A 125 -7.53 6.89 -8.56
C ASP A 125 -6.40 6.29 -9.40
N ASN A 126 -5.14 6.62 -9.07
CA ASN A 126 -3.99 6.05 -9.77
C ASN A 126 -3.76 4.57 -9.46
N ALA A 127 -4.27 4.08 -8.33
CA ALA A 127 -4.12 2.68 -7.93
C ALA A 127 -5.35 1.83 -8.24
N HIS A 128 -6.44 2.45 -8.66
CA HIS A 128 -7.72 1.79 -8.87
C HIS A 128 -7.59 0.58 -9.81
N GLU A 129 -6.94 0.77 -10.95
CA GLU A 129 -6.77 -0.28 -11.96
C GLU A 129 -5.94 -1.46 -11.42
N PHE A 130 -4.91 -1.16 -10.64
CA PHE A 130 -4.10 -2.20 -10.01
C PHE A 130 -4.98 -3.13 -9.15
N PHE A 131 -5.83 -2.55 -8.32
CA PHE A 131 -6.70 -3.34 -7.45
C PHE A 131 -7.81 -4.06 -8.22
N LEU A 132 -8.37 -3.44 -9.26
CA LEU A 132 -9.34 -4.12 -10.13
C LEU A 132 -8.76 -5.39 -10.72
N LYS A 133 -7.54 -5.32 -11.24
CA LYS A 133 -6.86 -6.48 -11.85
C LYS A 133 -6.58 -7.59 -10.83
N ARG A 134 -6.51 -7.25 -9.56
CA ARG A 134 -6.27 -8.21 -8.50
C ARG A 134 -7.57 -8.77 -7.89
N GLY A 135 -8.71 -8.41 -8.45
CA GLY A 135 -10.00 -8.96 -8.01
C GLY A 135 -10.74 -8.11 -6.98
N TYR A 136 -10.28 -6.90 -6.71
CA TYR A 136 -10.99 -5.98 -5.83
C TYR A 136 -12.14 -5.34 -6.59
N VAL A 137 -13.27 -5.16 -5.91
CA VAL A 137 -14.49 -4.59 -6.48
C VAL A 137 -14.80 -3.28 -5.77
N GLY A 138 -15.11 -2.23 -6.54
CA GLY A 138 -15.49 -0.94 -5.98
C GLY A 138 -16.80 -1.03 -5.21
N LYS A 139 -16.81 -0.45 -4.01
CA LYS A 139 -17.99 -0.44 -3.15
C LYS A 139 -18.55 0.95 -2.93
N GLN A 140 -17.67 1.96 -2.83
CA GLN A 140 -18.11 3.32 -2.51
C GLN A 140 -17.09 4.33 -3.00
N ARG A 141 -17.58 5.39 -3.62
CA ARG A 141 -16.75 6.54 -3.99
C ARG A 141 -16.69 7.50 -2.81
N ASN A 142 -15.50 7.95 -2.46
CA ASN A 142 -15.28 8.83 -1.32
C ASN A 142 -14.56 10.10 -1.73
N THR A 143 -14.79 11.15 -0.94
CA THR A 143 -13.98 12.36 -0.98
C THR A 143 -13.49 12.61 0.43
N VAL A 144 -12.18 12.72 0.60
CA VAL A 144 -11.57 12.95 1.91
C VAL A 144 -10.84 14.28 1.89
N THR A 145 -10.79 14.95 3.05
CA THR A 145 -10.06 16.20 3.19
C THR A 145 -8.70 15.89 3.80
N VAL A 146 -7.63 16.32 3.12
CA VAL A 146 -6.27 16.14 3.59
C VAL A 146 -5.59 17.50 3.50
N ASN A 147 -5.20 18.04 4.63
CA ASN A 147 -4.45 19.31 4.72
C ASN A 147 -5.07 20.41 3.82
N GLY A 148 -6.40 20.55 3.91
CA GLY A 148 -7.14 21.60 3.18
C GLY A 148 -7.51 21.26 1.74
N GLU A 149 -7.09 20.13 1.22
CA GLU A 149 -7.42 19.70 -0.14
C GLU A 149 -8.39 18.52 -0.11
N TRP A 150 -9.19 18.40 -1.15
CA TRP A 150 -10.15 17.33 -1.28
C TRP A 150 -9.57 16.29 -2.24
N LEU A 151 -9.45 15.04 -1.77
CA LEU A 151 -8.96 13.93 -2.57
C LEU A 151 -10.05 12.89 -2.72
N ALA A 152 -10.24 12.41 -3.94
CA ALA A 152 -11.20 11.35 -4.21
C ALA A 152 -10.49 10.00 -4.17
N ASN A 153 -11.17 9.00 -3.63
CA ASN A 153 -10.72 7.62 -3.70
C ASN A 153 -11.94 6.70 -3.79
N THR A 154 -11.69 5.40 -3.90
CA THR A 154 -12.76 4.40 -3.97
C THR A 154 -12.48 3.32 -2.95
N THR A 155 -13.43 3.06 -2.07
CA THR A 155 -13.36 1.89 -1.19
C THR A 155 -13.60 0.65 -2.03
N MET A 156 -12.64 -0.25 -2.03
CA MET A 156 -12.67 -1.50 -2.78
C MET A 156 -12.51 -2.67 -1.84
N GLN A 157 -13.03 -3.83 -2.23
CA GLN A 157 -13.02 -5.00 -1.39
C GLN A 157 -12.78 -6.26 -2.20
N LYS A 158 -12.03 -7.19 -1.63
CA LYS A 158 -11.80 -8.51 -2.22
C LYS A 158 -12.15 -9.58 -1.20
N THR A 159 -12.91 -10.58 -1.63
CA THR A 159 -13.16 -11.77 -0.82
C THR A 159 -11.92 -12.64 -0.86
N LEU A 160 -11.47 -13.11 0.31
CA LEU A 160 -10.26 -13.92 0.42
C LEU A 160 -10.62 -15.40 0.30
N ALA A 161 -10.26 -15.99 -0.82
CA ALA A 161 -10.59 -17.38 -1.12
C ALA A 161 -9.96 -18.37 -0.14
N GLY A 162 -8.78 -18.00 0.43
CA GLY A 162 -8.10 -18.86 1.39
C GLY A 162 -8.86 -19.09 2.69
N ASN A 163 -9.92 -18.31 2.95
CA ASN A 163 -10.77 -18.48 4.11
C ASN A 163 -12.01 -19.33 3.81
N ALA A 164 -12.21 -19.74 2.59
CA ALA A 164 -13.16 -20.78 2.32
C ALA A 164 -12.68 -21.99 3.09
N THR A 165 -13.46 -22.45 4.04
CA THR A 165 -13.04 -23.59 4.86
C THR A 165 -12.80 -24.78 3.96
N PRO A 166 -11.57 -25.32 3.93
CA PRO A 166 -11.32 -26.47 3.10
C PRO A 166 -12.22 -27.63 3.51
N GLY A 167 -12.83 -28.25 2.56
CA GLY A 167 -13.67 -29.39 2.84
C GLY A 167 -15.06 -29.04 3.35
N VAL A 168 -15.38 -27.77 3.49
CA VAL A 168 -16.75 -27.43 3.74
C VAL A 168 -17.52 -27.63 2.44
N PRO A 169 -18.46 -28.54 2.44
CA PRO A 169 -19.31 -28.66 1.28
C PRO A 169 -20.05 -27.35 1.17
N THR A 170 -19.79 -26.73 0.16
CA THR A 170 -20.52 -25.51 -0.10
C THR A 170 -21.81 -25.89 -0.78
#